data_0b846b5f4a89f9e4fa678f1548d6bef0
#
_entry.id   0b846b5f4a89f9e4fa678f1548d6bef0
#
_cell.length_a   1.000
_cell.length_b   1.000
_cell.length_c   1.000
_cell.angle_alpha   90.00
_cell.angle_beta   90.00
_cell.angle_gamma   90.00
#
_symmetry.space_group_name_H-M   'P 1'
#
loop_
_entity.id
_entity.type
_entity.pdbx_description
1 polymer ?
#
loop_
_entity_poly.entity_id
_entity_poly.type
_entity_poly.pdbx_seq_one_letter_code
_entity_poly.pdbx_strand_id
1 'polypeptide(L)'
;MGTHETTAHLSGHQGAIYDALWDPNTRTWLTAGGDGIVAEWHAQGTGEGRALLHHEKAFFALGVHGTTRAAGTENGELFIWEANQPEAVSRIEAHNNGIFAMAWSRDSHWLTGGGDERIALWRGTELRDEWSLLGAEKIRCMVHGPDSTFIGTTAGKAFLTPHLEAGSSIRNVTAFDAHTGGCYAALWLPEKRTWLSSGRDGCIRAWTSTGKEILSIPAHEGAIYRMVSDGTHLWTASRDKTLKAWRLSDLAFVRKITHREGGSTRSINALACRTQQQSSTLLFGGDDRTGRIFTY
;
A
#
# COMPACT_ATOMS: atom_id res chain seq x y z
N MET A 1 2.78 -20.95 23.35
CA MET A 1 3.27 -19.95 22.41
C MET A 1 3.48 -20.67 21.07
N GLY A 2 2.57 -20.53 20.12
CA GLY A 2 2.70 -21.16 18.82
C GLY A 2 3.88 -20.56 18.07
N THR A 3 4.77 -21.40 17.57
CA THR A 3 5.81 -21.03 16.63
C THR A 3 5.12 -20.69 15.32
N HIS A 4 5.08 -19.42 14.97
CA HIS A 4 4.57 -18.98 13.69
C HIS A 4 5.64 -19.26 12.64
N GLU A 5 5.33 -20.08 11.68
CA GLU A 5 6.24 -20.45 10.61
C GLU A 5 5.91 -19.69 9.34
N THR A 6 6.94 -19.26 8.61
CA THR A 6 6.76 -18.85 7.21
C THR A 6 6.20 -20.05 6.46
N THR A 7 4.98 -19.91 5.97
CA THR A 7 4.27 -21.03 5.35
C THR A 7 4.71 -21.27 3.91
N ALA A 8 5.19 -20.24 3.20
CA ALA A 8 5.67 -20.35 1.84
C ALA A 8 6.63 -19.24 1.43
N HIS A 9 7.48 -19.56 0.45
CA HIS A 9 8.33 -18.62 -0.26
C HIS A 9 7.86 -18.51 -1.70
N LEU A 10 7.62 -17.27 -2.17
CA LEU A 10 7.21 -16.96 -3.52
C LEU A 10 8.46 -16.51 -4.28
N SER A 11 8.98 -17.37 -5.14
CA SER A 11 10.19 -17.14 -5.95
C SER A 11 9.80 -16.94 -7.41
N GLY A 12 10.42 -15.99 -8.09
CA GLY A 12 10.17 -15.71 -9.51
C GLY A 12 10.52 -14.30 -9.90
N HIS A 13 10.26 -13.32 -9.04
CA HIS A 13 10.67 -11.95 -9.28
C HIS A 13 12.21 -11.83 -9.42
N GLN A 14 12.65 -11.10 -10.45
CA GLN A 14 14.06 -10.78 -10.69
C GLN A 14 14.41 -9.36 -10.19
N GLY A 15 13.41 -8.57 -9.81
CA GLY A 15 13.53 -7.24 -9.21
C GLY A 15 12.92 -7.18 -7.81
N ALA A 16 13.11 -6.06 -7.11
CA ALA A 16 12.50 -5.82 -5.81
C ALA A 16 10.98 -5.88 -5.90
N ILE A 17 10.31 -6.43 -4.90
CA ILE A 17 8.85 -6.39 -4.79
C ILE A 17 8.47 -5.07 -4.13
N TYR A 18 7.69 -4.23 -4.81
CA TYR A 18 7.32 -2.89 -4.34
C TYR A 18 5.93 -2.80 -3.77
N ASP A 19 5.00 -3.63 -4.23
CA ASP A 19 3.65 -3.69 -3.70
C ASP A 19 3.10 -5.11 -3.67
N ALA A 20 2.14 -5.35 -2.78
CA ALA A 20 1.44 -6.61 -2.64
C ALA A 20 -0.01 -6.36 -2.21
N LEU A 21 -0.93 -7.17 -2.72
CA LEU A 21 -2.34 -7.15 -2.34
C LEU A 21 -2.91 -8.56 -2.23
N TRP A 22 -3.94 -8.70 -1.41
CA TRP A 22 -4.85 -9.84 -1.45
C TRP A 22 -6.06 -9.50 -2.34
N ASP A 23 -6.34 -10.34 -3.33
CA ASP A 23 -7.57 -10.25 -4.11
C ASP A 23 -8.61 -11.22 -3.54
N PRO A 24 -9.67 -10.72 -2.89
CA PRO A 24 -10.68 -11.55 -2.27
C PRO A 24 -11.58 -12.28 -3.30
N ASN A 25 -11.68 -11.77 -4.53
CA ASN A 25 -12.56 -12.33 -5.55
C ASN A 25 -11.97 -13.59 -6.17
N THR A 26 -10.69 -13.57 -6.49
CA THR A 26 -9.98 -14.74 -7.03
C THR A 26 -9.33 -15.58 -5.92
N ARG A 27 -9.25 -15.03 -4.70
CA ARG A 27 -8.58 -15.63 -3.55
C ARG A 27 -7.10 -15.91 -3.82
N THR A 28 -6.45 -14.94 -4.42
CA THR A 28 -5.03 -14.97 -4.79
C THR A 28 -4.28 -13.76 -4.23
N TRP A 29 -2.97 -13.88 -4.12
CA TRP A 29 -2.10 -12.76 -3.85
C TRP A 29 -1.62 -12.15 -5.16
N LEU A 30 -1.48 -10.84 -5.19
CA LEU A 30 -0.84 -10.09 -6.27
C LEU A 30 0.44 -9.46 -5.75
N THR A 31 1.47 -9.43 -6.58
CA THR A 31 2.72 -8.70 -6.31
C THR A 31 3.13 -7.88 -7.51
N ALA A 32 3.73 -6.71 -7.26
CA ALA A 32 4.27 -5.82 -8.28
C ALA A 32 5.77 -5.63 -8.07
N GLY A 33 6.56 -5.82 -9.12
CA GLY A 33 8.01 -5.89 -9.04
C GLY A 33 8.77 -4.87 -9.88
N GLY A 34 10.03 -4.63 -9.46
CA GLY A 34 11.02 -3.85 -10.17
C GLY A 34 11.53 -4.49 -11.46
N ASP A 35 11.16 -5.73 -11.69
CA ASP A 35 11.38 -6.48 -12.94
C ASP A 35 10.32 -6.22 -14.01
N GLY A 36 9.38 -5.33 -13.73
CA GLY A 36 8.28 -5.02 -14.63
C GLY A 36 7.21 -6.12 -14.69
N ILE A 37 7.12 -6.96 -13.66
CA ILE A 37 6.13 -8.03 -13.58
C ILE A 37 5.08 -7.72 -12.52
N VAL A 38 3.81 -7.94 -12.88
CA VAL A 38 2.73 -8.16 -11.91
C VAL A 38 2.44 -9.65 -11.91
N ALA A 39 2.60 -10.30 -10.77
CA ALA A 39 2.41 -11.73 -10.61
C ALA A 39 1.25 -12.07 -9.68
N GLU A 40 0.56 -13.15 -10.00
CA GLU A 40 -0.50 -13.76 -9.20
C GLU A 40 -0.01 -15.06 -8.56
N TRP A 41 -0.37 -15.27 -7.29
CA TRP A 41 0.06 -16.41 -6.50
C TRP A 41 -1.11 -17.06 -5.79
N HIS A 42 -1.06 -18.37 -5.67
CA HIS A 42 -2.07 -19.10 -4.92
C HIS A 42 -2.11 -18.68 -3.43
N ALA A 43 -3.28 -18.78 -2.82
CA ALA A 43 -3.53 -18.33 -1.45
C ALA A 43 -2.58 -18.91 -0.38
N GLN A 44 -2.15 -20.14 -0.56
CA GLN A 44 -1.20 -20.83 0.33
C GLN A 44 0.26 -20.66 -0.10
N GLY A 45 0.54 -19.99 -1.22
CA GLY A 45 1.87 -19.86 -1.79
C GLY A 45 2.42 -21.17 -2.35
N THR A 46 1.54 -22.11 -2.68
CA THR A 46 1.89 -23.37 -3.34
C THR A 46 1.88 -23.21 -4.85
N GLY A 47 2.81 -23.88 -5.54
CA GLY A 47 2.94 -23.80 -6.98
C GLY A 47 3.74 -22.59 -7.46
N GLU A 48 3.85 -22.48 -8.77
CA GLU A 48 4.54 -21.37 -9.43
C GLU A 48 3.61 -20.15 -9.52
N GLY A 49 4.20 -18.94 -9.47
CA GLY A 49 3.48 -17.70 -9.72
C GLY A 49 3.15 -17.57 -11.22
N ARG A 50 1.99 -16.98 -11.51
CA ARG A 50 1.59 -16.64 -12.87
C ARG A 50 1.84 -15.15 -13.13
N ALA A 51 2.68 -14.82 -14.12
CA ALA A 51 2.81 -13.46 -14.58
C ALA A 51 1.49 -13.03 -15.27
N LEU A 52 0.91 -11.93 -14.79
CA LEU A 52 -0.29 -11.31 -15.37
C LEU A 52 0.07 -10.19 -16.33
N LEU A 53 1.04 -9.36 -15.95
CA LEU A 53 1.56 -8.26 -16.76
C LEU A 53 3.06 -8.37 -16.85
N HIS A 54 3.58 -7.96 -18.01
CA HIS A 54 5.01 -7.77 -18.24
C HIS A 54 5.23 -6.42 -18.92
N HIS A 55 6.13 -5.61 -18.35
CA HIS A 55 6.49 -4.29 -18.84
C HIS A 55 7.99 -4.05 -18.68
N GLU A 56 8.55 -3.14 -19.49
CA GLU A 56 9.99 -2.76 -19.38
C GLU A 56 10.32 -1.92 -18.14
N LYS A 57 9.31 -1.29 -17.55
CA LYS A 57 9.40 -0.44 -16.36
C LYS A 57 8.84 -1.14 -15.13
N ALA A 58 9.37 -0.78 -13.95
CA ALA A 58 8.88 -1.29 -12.68
C ALA A 58 7.41 -0.96 -12.43
N PHE A 59 6.68 -1.86 -11.78
CA PHE A 59 5.37 -1.59 -11.20
C PHE A 59 5.53 -1.21 -9.72
N PHE A 60 4.93 -0.09 -9.31
CA PHE A 60 5.05 0.46 -7.96
C PHE A 60 3.78 0.38 -7.11
N ALA A 61 2.63 0.30 -7.74
CA ALA A 61 1.34 0.31 -7.05
C ALA A 61 0.37 -0.69 -7.68
N LEU A 62 -0.42 -1.33 -6.83
CA LEU A 62 -1.50 -2.24 -7.20
C LEU A 62 -2.83 -1.72 -6.66
N GLY A 63 -3.91 -2.09 -7.32
CA GLY A 63 -5.27 -1.85 -6.90
C GLY A 63 -6.20 -3.00 -7.27
N VAL A 64 -7.16 -3.32 -6.38
CA VAL A 64 -8.21 -4.31 -6.61
C VAL A 64 -9.53 -3.75 -6.11
N HIS A 65 -10.58 -3.83 -6.93
CA HIS A 65 -11.95 -3.52 -6.53
C HIS A 65 -12.95 -4.35 -7.32
N GLY A 66 -13.76 -5.12 -6.63
CA GLY A 66 -14.59 -6.11 -7.33
C GLY A 66 -13.68 -7.00 -8.18
N THR A 67 -14.06 -7.21 -9.43
CA THR A 67 -13.26 -7.98 -10.39
C THR A 67 -12.20 -7.14 -11.12
N THR A 68 -12.23 -5.82 -10.98
CA THR A 68 -11.27 -4.91 -11.64
C THR A 68 -9.96 -4.85 -10.88
N ARG A 69 -8.86 -4.98 -11.59
CA ARG A 69 -7.49 -4.86 -11.11
C ARG A 69 -6.78 -3.71 -11.82
N ALA A 70 -5.85 -3.09 -11.14
CA ALA A 70 -5.01 -2.06 -11.73
C ALA A 70 -3.58 -2.14 -11.24
N ALA A 71 -2.64 -1.66 -12.05
CA ALA A 71 -1.24 -1.54 -11.71
C ALA A 71 -0.64 -0.25 -12.28
N GLY A 72 0.15 0.44 -11.47
CA GLY A 72 0.84 1.68 -11.85
C GLY A 72 2.33 1.51 -11.95
N THR A 73 2.93 2.07 -12.99
CA THR A 73 4.35 1.95 -13.30
C THR A 73 5.19 3.15 -12.83
N GLU A 74 6.50 2.98 -12.84
CA GLU A 74 7.48 4.02 -12.49
C GLU A 74 7.50 5.22 -13.44
N ASN A 75 7.00 5.06 -14.68
CA ASN A 75 6.90 6.13 -15.68
C ASN A 75 5.51 6.74 -15.79
N GLY A 76 4.54 6.32 -14.97
CA GLY A 76 3.22 6.93 -14.89
C GLY A 76 2.13 6.28 -15.73
N GLU A 77 2.37 5.09 -16.27
CA GLU A 77 1.37 4.33 -16.98
C GLU A 77 0.48 3.55 -16.02
N LEU A 78 -0.82 3.56 -16.29
CA LEU A 78 -1.84 2.82 -15.56
C LEU A 78 -2.36 1.68 -16.44
N PHE A 79 -2.27 0.47 -15.93
CA PHE A 79 -2.83 -0.75 -16.50
C PHE A 79 -4.10 -1.12 -15.76
N ILE A 80 -5.17 -1.42 -16.48
CA ILE A 80 -6.48 -1.83 -15.91
C ILE A 80 -6.96 -3.08 -16.65
N TRP A 81 -7.40 -4.09 -15.91
CA TRP A 81 -7.95 -5.33 -16.46
C TRP A 81 -8.96 -5.99 -15.52
N GLU A 82 -9.76 -6.88 -16.05
CA GLU A 82 -10.67 -7.70 -15.26
C GLU A 82 -10.02 -9.03 -14.89
N ALA A 83 -10.22 -9.49 -13.65
CA ALA A 83 -9.62 -10.72 -13.14
C ALA A 83 -10.04 -11.98 -13.92
N ASN A 84 -11.25 -11.98 -14.51
CA ASN A 84 -11.77 -13.05 -15.35
C ASN A 84 -11.42 -12.92 -16.84
N GLN A 85 -10.76 -11.82 -17.23
CA GLN A 85 -10.28 -11.54 -18.60
C GLN A 85 -8.88 -10.92 -18.56
N PRO A 86 -7.89 -11.64 -18.01
CA PRO A 86 -6.56 -11.08 -17.74
C PRO A 86 -5.78 -10.70 -19.00
N GLU A 87 -6.18 -11.16 -20.16
CA GLU A 87 -5.61 -10.82 -21.47
C GLU A 87 -6.15 -9.50 -22.05
N ALA A 88 -7.30 -9.04 -21.58
CA ALA A 88 -7.93 -7.80 -22.02
C ALA A 88 -7.46 -6.63 -21.15
N VAL A 89 -6.23 -6.18 -21.38
CA VAL A 89 -5.60 -5.11 -20.59
C VAL A 89 -5.70 -3.77 -21.30
N SER A 90 -6.24 -2.78 -20.61
CA SER A 90 -6.21 -1.38 -21.03
C SER A 90 -4.96 -0.69 -20.44
N ARG A 91 -4.29 0.14 -21.24
CA ARG A 91 -3.10 0.92 -20.85
C ARG A 91 -3.36 2.40 -21.10
N ILE A 92 -3.02 3.24 -20.13
CA ILE A 92 -3.24 4.69 -20.15
C ILE A 92 -1.97 5.39 -19.67
N GLU A 93 -1.57 6.48 -20.32
CA GLU A 93 -0.59 7.43 -19.81
C GLU A 93 -1.27 8.34 -18.78
N ALA A 94 -1.29 7.91 -17.53
CA ALA A 94 -2.05 8.56 -16.46
C ALA A 94 -1.32 9.71 -15.80
N HIS A 95 0.00 9.59 -15.64
CA HIS A 95 0.88 10.55 -14.99
C HIS A 95 2.16 10.78 -15.77
N ASN A 96 2.77 11.96 -15.62
CA ASN A 96 4.06 12.28 -16.24
C ASN A 96 5.26 11.68 -15.47
N ASN A 97 5.01 11.08 -14.32
CA ASN A 97 6.00 10.41 -13.46
C ASN A 97 5.29 9.31 -12.69
N GLY A 98 6.04 8.38 -12.10
CA GLY A 98 5.53 7.13 -11.53
C GLY A 98 4.26 7.24 -10.70
N ILE A 99 3.44 6.20 -10.76
CA ILE A 99 2.24 6.03 -9.92
C ILE A 99 2.66 5.28 -8.66
N PHE A 100 2.57 5.92 -7.50
CA PHE A 100 3.00 5.35 -6.22
C PHE A 100 1.86 5.03 -5.27
N ALA A 101 0.68 5.57 -5.53
CA ALA A 101 -0.49 5.41 -4.68
C ALA A 101 -1.74 5.17 -5.51
N MET A 102 -2.56 4.24 -5.07
CA MET A 102 -3.88 3.96 -5.62
C MET A 102 -4.90 3.83 -4.49
N ALA A 103 -6.10 4.34 -4.71
CA ALA A 103 -7.24 4.17 -3.83
C ALA A 103 -8.52 4.05 -4.64
N TRP A 104 -9.58 3.52 -4.03
CA TRP A 104 -10.92 3.50 -4.60
C TRP A 104 -11.79 4.59 -4.00
N SER A 105 -12.55 5.30 -4.83
CA SER A 105 -13.63 6.15 -4.37
C SER A 105 -14.90 5.31 -4.16
N ARG A 106 -15.89 5.90 -3.47
CA ARG A 106 -17.16 5.22 -3.17
C ARG A 106 -17.96 4.81 -4.42
N ASP A 107 -17.79 5.54 -5.52
CA ASP A 107 -18.55 5.34 -6.77
C ASP A 107 -17.82 4.47 -7.81
N SER A 108 -16.97 3.55 -7.33
CA SER A 108 -16.18 2.66 -8.20
C SER A 108 -15.23 3.41 -9.16
N HIS A 109 -14.73 4.57 -8.72
CA HIS A 109 -13.69 5.28 -9.44
C HIS A 109 -12.31 4.99 -8.82
N TRP A 110 -11.28 4.97 -9.65
CA TRP A 110 -9.91 4.92 -9.22
C TRP A 110 -9.37 6.30 -8.89
N LEU A 111 -8.65 6.41 -7.78
CA LEU A 111 -7.74 7.51 -7.53
C LEU A 111 -6.31 7.00 -7.72
N THR A 112 -5.54 7.71 -8.51
CA THR A 112 -4.10 7.49 -8.68
C THR A 112 -3.33 8.72 -8.20
N GLY A 113 -2.22 8.49 -7.49
CA GLY A 113 -1.32 9.53 -7.02
C GLY A 113 0.06 9.38 -7.64
N GLY A 114 0.50 10.42 -8.34
CA GLY A 114 1.71 10.41 -9.15
C GLY A 114 2.91 11.09 -8.53
N GLY A 115 4.07 10.83 -9.13
CA GLY A 115 5.31 11.58 -8.88
C GLY A 115 5.33 12.96 -9.53
N ASP A 116 4.33 13.29 -10.29
CA ASP A 116 4.05 14.59 -10.91
C ASP A 116 3.18 15.49 -10.03
N GLU A 117 3.01 15.14 -8.75
CA GLU A 117 2.28 15.91 -7.72
C GLU A 117 0.77 15.96 -7.95
N ARG A 118 0.25 15.18 -8.92
CA ARG A 118 -1.17 15.11 -9.24
C ARG A 118 -1.85 13.92 -8.59
N ILE A 119 -3.14 14.12 -8.33
CA ILE A 119 -4.11 13.07 -8.03
C ILE A 119 -5.09 13.07 -9.19
N ALA A 120 -5.33 11.91 -9.79
CA ALA A 120 -6.27 11.76 -10.90
C ALA A 120 -7.38 10.77 -10.54
N LEU A 121 -8.61 11.10 -10.94
CA LEU A 121 -9.81 10.30 -10.74
C LEU A 121 -10.22 9.67 -12.08
N TRP A 122 -10.39 8.37 -12.09
CA TRP A 122 -10.67 7.57 -13.29
C TRP A 122 -11.96 6.78 -13.14
N ARG A 123 -12.72 6.71 -14.20
CA ARG A 123 -13.82 5.73 -14.37
C ARG A 123 -13.45 4.78 -15.51
N GLY A 124 -13.04 3.55 -15.16
CA GLY A 124 -12.38 2.70 -16.14
C GLY A 124 -11.13 3.39 -16.68
N THR A 125 -11.08 3.64 -17.99
CA THR A 125 -9.97 4.33 -18.67
C THR A 125 -10.21 5.84 -18.89
N GLU A 126 -11.34 6.36 -18.47
CA GLU A 126 -11.71 7.76 -18.66
C GLU A 126 -11.27 8.61 -17.48
N LEU A 127 -10.48 9.66 -17.74
CA LEU A 127 -10.15 10.69 -16.74
C LEU A 127 -11.41 11.50 -16.44
N ARG A 128 -11.81 11.52 -15.16
CA ARG A 128 -13.01 12.26 -14.70
C ARG A 128 -12.66 13.60 -14.09
N ASP A 129 -11.54 13.65 -13.37
CA ASP A 129 -11.05 14.88 -12.76
C ASP A 129 -9.59 14.73 -12.34
N GLU A 130 -8.92 15.85 -12.04
CA GLU A 130 -7.56 15.85 -11.50
C GLU A 130 -7.32 17.02 -10.55
N TRP A 131 -6.42 16.85 -9.59
CA TRP A 131 -6.07 17.83 -8.59
C TRP A 131 -4.58 17.85 -8.32
N SER A 132 -4.08 19.04 -7.94
CA SER A 132 -2.74 19.21 -7.38
C SER A 132 -2.83 19.80 -5.98
N LEU A 133 -2.02 19.28 -5.08
CA LEU A 133 -1.91 19.78 -3.71
C LEU A 133 -0.66 20.64 -3.58
N LEU A 134 -0.82 21.89 -3.18
CA LEU A 134 0.31 22.82 -3.06
C LEU A 134 1.37 22.31 -2.09
N GLY A 135 2.60 22.13 -2.57
CA GLY A 135 3.73 21.63 -1.81
C GLY A 135 3.64 20.16 -1.45
N ALA A 136 2.85 19.36 -2.20
CA ALA A 136 2.72 17.93 -1.97
C ALA A 136 3.98 17.16 -2.36
N GLU A 137 4.69 17.59 -3.38
CA GLU A 137 5.69 16.75 -4.04
C GLU A 137 5.07 15.42 -4.50
N LYS A 138 5.83 14.34 -4.56
CA LYS A 138 5.31 13.05 -5.01
C LYS A 138 4.28 12.48 -4.03
N ILE A 139 3.12 12.09 -4.51
CA ILE A 139 2.10 11.38 -3.73
C ILE A 139 2.59 9.96 -3.44
N ARG A 140 2.62 9.55 -2.19
CA ARG A 140 3.18 8.26 -1.76
C ARG A 140 2.17 7.28 -1.18
N CYS A 141 1.13 7.78 -0.55
CA CYS A 141 0.01 6.97 -0.10
C CYS A 141 -1.29 7.77 -0.15
N MET A 142 -2.38 7.05 -0.40
CA MET A 142 -3.74 7.57 -0.32
C MET A 142 -4.63 6.52 0.34
N VAL A 143 -5.43 6.95 1.30
CA VAL A 143 -6.36 6.08 2.03
C VAL A 143 -7.67 6.81 2.27
N HIS A 144 -8.78 6.17 1.91
CA HIS A 144 -10.10 6.67 2.26
C HIS A 144 -10.48 6.26 3.68
N GLY A 145 -10.89 7.25 4.47
CA GLY A 145 -11.62 7.06 5.71
C GLY A 145 -13.12 7.27 5.50
N PRO A 146 -13.91 7.39 6.59
CA PRO A 146 -15.36 7.60 6.46
C PRO A 146 -15.73 8.97 5.90
N ASP A 147 -14.99 10.02 6.28
CA ASP A 147 -15.35 11.42 6.01
C ASP A 147 -14.28 12.18 5.22
N SER A 148 -13.11 11.58 5.04
CA SER A 148 -11.96 12.23 4.38
C SER A 148 -11.00 11.22 3.76
N THR A 149 -10.17 11.73 2.85
CA THR A 149 -9.03 11.01 2.27
C THR A 149 -7.74 11.51 2.89
N PHE A 150 -6.94 10.59 3.41
CA PHE A 150 -5.57 10.87 3.84
C PHE A 150 -4.63 10.71 2.66
N ILE A 151 -3.77 11.71 2.42
CA ILE A 151 -2.78 11.72 1.35
C ILE A 151 -1.42 12.02 1.96
N GLY A 152 -0.46 11.11 1.81
CA GLY A 152 0.91 11.26 2.28
C GLY A 152 1.89 11.47 1.13
N THR A 153 2.96 12.26 1.35
CA THR A 153 3.87 12.73 0.31
C THR A 153 5.34 12.51 0.63
N THR A 154 6.22 12.65 -0.36
CA THR A 154 7.68 12.58 -0.18
C THR A 154 8.25 13.74 0.61
N ALA A 155 7.58 14.89 0.64
CA ALA A 155 7.94 16.01 1.51
C ALA A 155 7.76 15.70 3.01
N GLY A 156 7.05 14.61 3.34
CA GLY A 156 6.67 14.28 4.71
C GLY A 156 5.39 14.97 5.18
N LYS A 157 4.78 15.78 4.32
CA LYS A 157 3.46 16.34 4.57
C LYS A 157 2.38 15.29 4.40
N ALA A 158 1.33 15.44 5.18
CA ALA A 158 0.06 14.78 4.96
C ALA A 158 -1.05 15.80 4.75
N PHE A 159 -2.06 15.37 4.00
CA PHE A 159 -3.24 16.16 3.71
C PHE A 159 -4.48 15.34 4.05
N LEU A 160 -5.42 15.97 4.73
CA LEU A 160 -6.78 15.46 4.88
C LEU A 160 -7.68 16.29 3.98
N THR A 161 -8.29 15.65 2.99
CA THR A 161 -9.22 16.26 2.06
C THR A 161 -10.60 15.66 2.24
N PRO A 162 -11.70 16.36 1.94
CA PRO A 162 -12.98 15.70 1.67
C PRO A 162 -12.78 14.61 0.61
N HIS A 163 -13.73 13.69 0.46
CA HIS A 163 -13.65 12.72 -0.62
C HIS A 163 -13.57 13.41 -1.97
N LEU A 164 -12.63 12.95 -2.79
CA LEU A 164 -12.40 13.49 -4.12
C LEU A 164 -13.38 12.82 -5.10
N GLU A 165 -14.34 13.59 -5.57
CA GLU A 165 -15.36 13.19 -6.55
C GLU A 165 -15.30 14.11 -7.75
N ALA A 166 -15.78 13.66 -8.91
CA ALA A 166 -15.78 14.45 -10.13
C ALA A 166 -16.54 15.77 -9.92
N GLY A 167 -15.92 16.89 -10.31
CA GLY A 167 -16.44 18.24 -10.11
C GLY A 167 -16.20 18.80 -8.71
N SER A 168 -15.58 18.03 -7.79
CA SER A 168 -15.21 18.56 -6.48
C SER A 168 -13.99 19.50 -6.60
N SER A 169 -14.01 20.58 -5.85
CA SER A 169 -12.81 21.41 -5.69
C SER A 169 -12.05 20.97 -4.45
N ILE A 170 -10.72 20.89 -4.51
CA ILE A 170 -9.89 20.74 -3.33
C ILE A 170 -9.98 22.00 -2.46
N ARG A 171 -11.06 22.11 -1.69
CA ARG A 171 -11.26 23.12 -0.66
C ARG A 171 -11.31 22.46 0.71
N ASN A 172 -11.01 23.22 1.75
CA ASN A 172 -10.99 22.72 3.13
C ASN A 172 -9.99 21.58 3.36
N VAL A 173 -8.81 21.69 2.75
CA VAL A 173 -7.71 20.76 2.95
C VAL A 173 -6.99 21.11 4.24
N THR A 174 -6.83 20.14 5.13
CA THR A 174 -5.94 20.29 6.28
C THR A 174 -4.59 19.69 5.92
N ALA A 175 -3.55 20.54 5.86
CA ALA A 175 -2.16 20.14 5.62
C ALA A 175 -1.37 20.17 6.93
N PHE A 176 -0.54 19.17 7.18
CA PHE A 176 0.32 19.11 8.36
C PHE A 176 1.60 18.33 8.07
N ASP A 177 2.65 18.60 8.85
CA ASP A 177 3.92 17.88 8.75
C ASP A 177 3.79 16.55 9.50
N ALA A 178 3.63 15.48 8.73
CA ALA A 178 3.37 14.15 9.29
C ALA A 178 4.67 13.40 9.64
N HIS A 179 5.68 13.47 8.78
CA HIS A 179 6.94 12.74 8.95
C HIS A 179 8.13 13.52 8.40
N THR A 180 9.29 13.30 8.99
CA THR A 180 10.53 13.87 8.45
C THR A 180 10.99 13.09 7.22
N GLY A 181 10.93 13.72 6.05
CA GLY A 181 11.47 13.21 4.78
C GLY A 181 10.62 12.15 4.08
N GLY A 182 9.34 12.04 4.39
CA GLY A 182 8.37 11.25 3.63
C GLY A 182 7.32 10.54 4.50
N CYS A 183 6.05 10.65 4.08
CA CYS A 183 4.91 9.91 4.63
C CYS A 183 4.52 8.81 3.63
N TYR A 184 4.70 7.54 3.98
CA TYR A 184 4.67 6.43 3.03
C TYR A 184 3.48 5.50 3.17
N ALA A 185 2.88 5.43 4.34
CA ALA A 185 1.68 4.65 4.56
C ALA A 185 0.73 5.34 5.55
N ALA A 186 -0.54 5.08 5.39
CA ALA A 186 -1.59 5.51 6.30
C ALA A 186 -2.62 4.41 6.51
N LEU A 187 -3.37 4.49 7.60
CA LEU A 187 -4.46 3.60 7.94
C LEU A 187 -5.51 4.35 8.76
N TRP A 188 -6.78 4.14 8.47
CA TRP A 188 -7.87 4.60 9.31
C TRP A 188 -8.24 3.54 10.35
N LEU A 189 -8.35 3.93 11.62
CA LEU A 189 -8.84 3.10 12.71
C LEU A 189 -10.28 3.51 13.06
N PRO A 190 -11.29 2.75 12.60
CA PRO A 190 -12.69 3.15 12.76
C PRO A 190 -13.13 3.24 14.22
N GLU A 191 -12.74 2.27 15.05
CA GLU A 191 -13.12 2.21 16.46
C GLU A 191 -12.61 3.39 17.28
N LYS A 192 -11.44 3.94 16.90
CA LYS A 192 -10.82 5.09 17.57
C LYS A 192 -11.06 6.40 16.86
N ARG A 193 -11.65 6.37 15.66
CA ARG A 193 -11.79 7.53 14.77
C ARG A 193 -10.47 8.29 14.58
N THR A 194 -9.39 7.54 14.33
CA THR A 194 -8.02 8.03 14.34
C THR A 194 -7.31 7.57 13.08
N TRP A 195 -6.53 8.46 12.48
CA TRP A 195 -5.58 8.13 11.44
C TRP A 195 -4.28 7.64 12.05
N LEU A 196 -3.70 6.59 11.48
CA LEU A 196 -2.30 6.24 11.67
C LEU A 196 -1.51 6.59 10.42
N SER A 197 -0.27 7.02 10.59
CA SER A 197 0.67 7.19 9.50
C SER A 197 2.05 6.66 9.86
N SER A 198 2.86 6.37 8.83
CA SER A 198 4.26 6.01 8.99
C SER A 198 5.10 6.56 7.84
N GLY A 199 6.40 6.69 8.08
CA GLY A 199 7.25 7.36 7.11
C GLY A 199 8.72 7.03 7.21
N ARG A 200 9.52 7.90 6.57
CA ARG A 200 10.97 7.76 6.44
C ARG A 200 11.70 7.81 7.79
N ASP A 201 11.16 8.52 8.75
CA ASP A 201 11.73 8.68 10.10
C ASP A 201 11.55 7.45 10.99
N GLY A 202 10.93 6.38 10.50
CA GLY A 202 10.73 5.14 11.23
C GLY A 202 9.69 5.23 12.35
N CYS A 203 8.90 6.30 12.40
CA CYS A 203 7.86 6.49 13.41
C CYS A 203 6.50 6.01 12.93
N ILE A 204 5.67 5.58 13.88
CA ILE A 204 4.22 5.49 13.73
C ILE A 204 3.63 6.69 14.46
N ARG A 205 2.74 7.43 13.79
CA ARG A 205 2.01 8.53 14.41
C ARG A 205 0.51 8.32 14.31
N ALA A 206 -0.18 8.81 15.35
CA ALA A 206 -1.63 8.82 15.40
C ALA A 206 -2.15 10.27 15.35
N TRP A 207 -3.24 10.48 14.59
CA TRP A 207 -3.81 11.79 14.31
C TRP A 207 -5.31 11.79 14.51
N THR A 208 -5.86 12.89 14.99
CA THR A 208 -7.31 13.12 14.95
C THR A 208 -7.81 13.19 13.51
N SER A 209 -9.12 13.15 13.33
CA SER A 209 -9.77 13.41 12.02
C SER A 209 -9.51 14.83 11.48
N THR A 210 -8.98 15.73 12.30
CA THR A 210 -8.61 17.11 11.92
C THR A 210 -7.09 17.31 11.75
N GLY A 211 -6.28 16.25 11.77
CA GLY A 211 -4.83 16.33 11.54
C GLY A 211 -4.01 16.78 12.76
N LYS A 212 -4.58 16.77 13.98
CA LYS A 212 -3.81 17.03 15.20
C LYS A 212 -3.14 15.75 15.67
N GLU A 213 -1.83 15.81 15.95
CA GLU A 213 -1.07 14.67 16.51
C GLU A 213 -1.59 14.27 17.89
N ILE A 214 -1.80 12.96 18.07
CA ILE A 214 -2.22 12.34 19.34
C ILE A 214 -1.02 11.63 19.97
N LEU A 215 -0.21 10.93 19.13
CA LEU A 215 0.85 10.05 19.58
C LEU A 215 1.92 9.91 18.51
N SER A 216 3.18 9.79 18.94
CA SER A 216 4.32 9.43 18.09
C SER A 216 5.14 8.33 18.76
N ILE A 217 5.43 7.25 18.03
CA ILE A 217 6.18 6.09 18.50
C ILE A 217 7.38 5.88 17.58
N PRO A 218 8.62 5.91 18.06
CA PRO A 218 9.78 5.45 17.31
C PRO A 218 9.68 3.92 17.17
N ALA A 219 9.26 3.47 15.99
CA ALA A 219 8.87 2.09 15.75
C ALA A 219 10.01 1.27 15.13
N HIS A 220 10.76 1.85 14.20
CA HIS A 220 11.80 1.18 13.41
C HIS A 220 13.06 2.03 13.30
N GLU A 221 14.20 1.38 13.04
CA GLU A 221 15.48 2.06 12.79
C GLU A 221 15.60 2.58 11.34
N GLY A 222 14.64 2.28 10.50
CA GLY A 222 14.57 2.69 9.10
C GLY A 222 13.15 3.05 8.67
N ALA A 223 13.04 3.57 7.45
CA ALA A 223 11.75 3.94 6.87
C ALA A 223 10.73 2.81 6.96
N ILE A 224 9.50 3.14 7.33
CA ILE A 224 8.36 2.22 7.30
C ILE A 224 7.63 2.47 5.99
N TYR A 225 7.60 1.47 5.11
CA TYR A 225 7.03 1.61 3.78
C TYR A 225 5.56 1.18 3.68
N ARG A 226 5.14 0.23 4.53
CA ARG A 226 3.76 -0.27 4.53
C ARG A 226 3.28 -0.54 5.95
N MET A 227 1.98 -0.34 6.13
CA MET A 227 1.22 -0.71 7.32
C MET A 227 -0.06 -1.41 6.90
N VAL A 228 -0.42 -2.49 7.59
CA VAL A 228 -1.70 -3.18 7.44
C VAL A 228 -2.24 -3.57 8.80
N SER A 229 -3.55 -3.73 8.90
CA SER A 229 -4.21 -4.24 10.10
C SER A 229 -4.91 -5.56 9.82
N ASP A 230 -4.85 -6.48 10.76
CA ASP A 230 -5.64 -7.71 10.78
C ASP A 230 -6.89 -7.59 11.67
N GLY A 231 -7.18 -6.40 12.19
CA GLY A 231 -8.25 -6.13 13.14
C GLY A 231 -7.82 -6.24 14.60
N THR A 232 -6.72 -6.93 14.91
CA THR A 232 -6.17 -7.09 16.27
C THR A 232 -4.80 -6.43 16.40
N HIS A 233 -3.98 -6.55 15.37
CA HIS A 233 -2.64 -6.00 15.30
C HIS A 233 -2.49 -5.04 14.13
N LEU A 234 -1.62 -4.05 14.32
CA LEU A 234 -1.00 -3.28 13.27
C LEU A 234 0.32 -3.97 12.90
N TRP A 235 0.51 -4.28 11.63
CA TRP A 235 1.78 -4.78 11.11
C TRP A 235 2.49 -3.71 10.32
N THR A 236 3.78 -3.58 10.51
CA THR A 236 4.63 -2.60 9.85
C THR A 236 5.81 -3.26 9.16
N ALA A 237 6.07 -2.86 7.91
CA ALA A 237 7.18 -3.34 7.08
C ALA A 237 8.20 -2.23 6.86
N SER A 238 9.48 -2.53 7.11
CA SER A 238 10.51 -1.51 7.16
C SER A 238 11.76 -1.82 6.34
N ARG A 239 12.44 -0.73 5.96
CA ARG A 239 13.80 -0.73 5.43
C ARG A 239 14.81 -1.37 6.38
N ASP A 240 14.54 -1.40 7.68
CA ASP A 240 15.39 -2.07 8.68
C ASP A 240 15.36 -3.60 8.61
N LYS A 241 14.70 -4.17 7.56
CA LYS A 241 14.60 -5.60 7.25
C LYS A 241 13.71 -6.37 8.21
N THR A 242 12.85 -5.68 8.96
CA THR A 242 11.97 -6.30 9.94
C THR A 242 10.50 -6.03 9.67
N LEU A 243 9.66 -7.00 10.03
CA LEU A 243 8.25 -6.76 10.31
C LEU A 243 8.10 -6.61 11.82
N LYS A 244 7.24 -5.71 12.24
CA LYS A 244 6.83 -5.59 13.64
C LYS A 244 5.32 -5.60 13.77
N ALA A 245 4.85 -6.23 14.83
CA ALA A 245 3.44 -6.23 15.23
C ALA A 245 3.25 -5.37 16.46
N TRP A 246 2.18 -4.61 16.46
CA TRP A 246 1.75 -3.71 17.51
C TRP A 246 0.30 -4.02 17.85
N ARG A 247 -0.06 -4.07 19.12
CA ARG A 247 -1.45 -4.26 19.51
C ARG A 247 -2.27 -3.06 19.06
N LEU A 248 -3.36 -3.30 18.33
CA LEU A 248 -4.12 -2.20 17.72
C LEU A 248 -4.81 -1.30 18.76
N SER A 249 -5.14 -1.86 19.94
CA SER A 249 -5.85 -1.12 21.00
C SER A 249 -5.02 -0.02 21.67
N ASP A 250 -3.70 -0.17 21.78
CA ASP A 250 -2.83 0.76 22.51
C ASP A 250 -1.48 1.03 21.81
N LEU A 251 -1.25 0.38 20.66
CA LEU A 251 0.00 0.40 19.90
C LEU A 251 1.21 -0.10 20.70
N ALA A 252 0.97 -0.93 21.72
CA ALA A 252 2.04 -1.61 22.42
C ALA A 252 2.74 -2.61 21.51
N PHE A 253 4.08 -2.65 21.59
CA PHE A 253 4.89 -3.61 20.84
C PHE A 253 4.52 -5.04 21.24
N VAL A 254 4.31 -5.91 20.23
CA VAL A 254 3.96 -7.32 20.44
C VAL A 254 5.11 -8.23 20.04
N ARG A 255 5.62 -8.07 18.82
CA ARG A 255 6.69 -8.92 18.29
C ARG A 255 7.42 -8.31 17.09
N LYS A 256 8.57 -8.88 16.82
CA LYS A 256 9.44 -8.57 15.68
C LYS A 256 9.73 -9.86 14.90
N ILE A 257 9.69 -9.79 13.59
CA ILE A 257 10.11 -10.86 12.68
C ILE A 257 11.35 -10.38 11.94
N THR A 258 12.45 -11.10 12.09
CA THR A 258 13.71 -10.91 11.40
C THR A 258 13.96 -12.06 10.42
N HIS A 259 15.06 -12.01 9.67
CA HIS A 259 15.42 -13.12 8.77
C HIS A 259 15.61 -14.46 9.52
N ARG A 260 15.96 -14.44 10.82
CA ARG A 260 16.11 -15.63 11.64
C ARG A 260 14.79 -16.33 11.92
N GLU A 261 13.69 -15.58 11.93
CA GLU A 261 12.33 -16.08 12.06
C GLU A 261 11.63 -16.24 10.68
N GLY A 262 12.39 -16.37 9.60
CA GLY A 262 11.84 -16.53 8.25
C GLY A 262 11.48 -15.21 7.55
N GLY A 263 11.90 -14.07 8.10
CA GLY A 263 11.70 -12.76 7.49
C GLY A 263 12.72 -12.44 6.39
N SER A 264 12.71 -11.19 5.90
CA SER A 264 13.54 -10.74 4.80
C SER A 264 15.01 -10.52 5.20
N THR A 265 15.91 -10.75 4.27
CA THR A 265 17.33 -10.40 4.41
C THR A 265 17.66 -8.97 4.01
N ARG A 266 16.73 -8.30 3.33
CA ARG A 266 16.83 -6.91 2.84
C ARG A 266 15.59 -6.10 3.23
N SER A 267 15.51 -4.85 2.75
CA SER A 267 14.36 -3.98 2.93
C SER A 267 13.07 -4.68 2.60
N ILE A 268 12.02 -4.47 3.42
CA ILE A 268 10.67 -4.95 3.15
C ILE A 268 9.85 -3.76 2.65
N ASN A 269 9.45 -3.80 1.38
CA ASN A 269 8.78 -2.69 0.72
C ASN A 269 7.28 -2.93 0.54
N ALA A 270 6.87 -4.20 0.48
CA ALA A 270 5.50 -4.64 0.25
C ALA A 270 4.98 -5.42 1.46
N LEU A 271 3.72 -5.19 1.80
CA LEU A 271 3.02 -5.89 2.88
C LEU A 271 1.53 -5.88 2.61
N ALA A 272 0.91 -7.05 2.62
CA ALA A 272 -0.52 -7.25 2.52
C ALA A 272 -1.02 -8.19 3.61
N CYS A 273 -2.29 -8.08 3.97
CA CYS A 273 -2.93 -8.92 4.97
C CYS A 273 -4.23 -9.52 4.41
N ARG A 274 -4.45 -10.78 4.74
CA ARG A 274 -5.73 -11.48 4.57
C ARG A 274 -6.19 -11.94 5.94
N THR A 275 -7.34 -11.46 6.39
CA THR A 275 -7.95 -11.87 7.66
C THR A 275 -9.04 -12.91 7.38
N GLN A 276 -9.04 -14.02 8.10
CA GLN A 276 -10.06 -15.05 8.14
C GLN A 276 -10.53 -15.23 9.59
N GLN A 277 -11.67 -15.88 9.80
CA GLN A 277 -12.34 -15.96 11.11
C GLN A 277 -11.46 -16.37 12.31
N GLN A 278 -10.37 -17.12 12.10
CA GLN A 278 -9.52 -17.62 13.18
C GLN A 278 -8.02 -17.44 12.93
N SER A 279 -7.62 -16.90 11.80
CA SER A 279 -6.21 -16.69 11.45
C SER A 279 -6.04 -15.52 10.52
N SER A 280 -4.89 -14.88 10.62
CA SER A 280 -4.47 -13.86 9.68
C SER A 280 -3.23 -14.36 8.92
N THR A 281 -3.19 -14.01 7.65
CA THR A 281 -2.07 -14.33 6.78
C THR A 281 -1.50 -13.05 6.20
N LEU A 282 -0.20 -12.88 6.30
CA LEU A 282 0.55 -11.79 5.70
C LEU A 282 1.27 -12.28 4.46
N LEU A 283 1.30 -11.46 3.42
CA LEU A 283 2.28 -11.53 2.35
C LEU A 283 3.19 -10.32 2.48
N PHE A 284 4.49 -10.53 2.50
CA PHE A 284 5.48 -9.46 2.46
C PHE A 284 6.66 -9.78 1.56
N GLY A 285 7.30 -8.77 1.01
CA GLY A 285 8.43 -8.89 0.12
C GLY A 285 9.18 -7.57 -0.04
N GLY A 286 10.31 -7.60 -0.74
CA GLY A 286 11.09 -6.38 -0.92
C GLY A 286 12.35 -6.58 -1.76
N ASP A 287 13.46 -5.97 -1.35
CA ASP A 287 14.70 -5.91 -2.13
C ASP A 287 15.42 -7.25 -2.26
N ASP A 288 15.03 -8.27 -1.49
CA ASP A 288 15.55 -9.63 -1.66
C ASP A 288 14.80 -10.45 -2.73
N ARG A 289 13.83 -9.83 -3.42
CA ARG A 289 13.08 -10.37 -4.56
C ARG A 289 12.21 -11.59 -4.23
N THR A 290 12.01 -11.87 -2.94
CA THR A 290 11.25 -13.03 -2.48
C THR A 290 10.01 -12.56 -1.73
N GLY A 291 8.85 -13.03 -2.16
CA GLY A 291 7.62 -12.94 -1.38
C GLY A 291 7.60 -14.02 -0.30
N ARG A 292 7.02 -13.72 0.84
CA ARG A 292 6.86 -14.66 1.97
C ARG A 292 5.45 -14.60 2.49
N ILE A 293 4.85 -15.75 2.63
CA ILE A 293 3.54 -15.90 3.26
C ILE A 293 3.75 -16.37 4.71
N PHE A 294 3.10 -15.69 5.62
CA PHE A 294 3.23 -15.91 7.05
C PHE A 294 1.84 -15.97 7.69
N THR A 295 1.48 -17.11 8.28
CA THR A 295 0.19 -17.31 8.95
C THR A 295 0.37 -17.38 10.47
N TYR A 296 -0.53 -16.79 11.24
CA TYR A 296 -0.47 -16.72 12.71
C TYR A 296 -1.85 -16.60 13.33
#